data_e9a5e5d4a1c0f39cbaa14ab3f881843a
#
_entry.id   e9a5e5d4a1c0f39cbaa14ab3f881843a
#
_cell.length_a   1.000
_cell.length_b   1.000
_cell.length_c   1.000
_cell.angle_alpha   90.00
_cell.angle_beta   90.00
_cell.angle_gamma   90.00
#
_symmetry.space_group_name_H-M   'P 1'
#
loop_
_entity.id
_entity.type
_entity.pdbx_description
1 polymer ?
#
loop_
_entity_poly.entity_id
_entity_poly.type
_entity_poly.pdbx_seq_one_letter_code
_entity_poly.pdbx_strand_id
1 'polypeptide(L)'
;DQMTETGRPSLSDAAGMLLFFLAAVMAVYSLTLCTSTDIWYDELFTMGLAEQPVGRLLALAAEDVHPPLYYLIVKAVTELVHLFVPGLDAVIIAKAISVLPYLGLLGYAAVPVRKRDGWLCAGLFAFCLLSMPQLSNYTTEVRMYGWALFFVTAAFLHVREILISGKRLHWAAFWFYGVCAAYSHYFAAVSAVCLYAALALLLWWKQKKRGG
;
A
#
# COMPACT_ATOMS: atom_id res chain seq x y z
N ASP A 1 1.99 25.26 -3.90
CA ASP A 1 3.23 25.74 -4.57
C ASP A 1 3.50 27.18 -4.17
N GLN A 2 4.30 27.42 -3.14
CA GLN A 2 4.88 28.75 -2.87
C GLN A 2 6.12 28.90 -3.77
N MET A 3 5.91 29.31 -5.00
CA MET A 3 7.01 29.79 -5.83
C MET A 3 7.55 31.07 -5.20
N THR A 4 8.85 31.12 -4.97
CA THR A 4 9.52 32.40 -4.62
C THR A 4 9.38 33.37 -5.79
N GLU A 5 9.46 34.67 -5.56
CA GLU A 5 9.38 35.75 -6.62
C GLU A 5 10.34 35.50 -7.80
N THR A 6 11.32 34.62 -7.65
CA THR A 6 12.30 34.21 -8.68
C THR A 6 11.90 33.01 -9.51
N GLY A 7 10.69 32.43 -9.34
CA GLY A 7 10.25 31.21 -10.04
C GLY A 7 11.02 29.92 -9.63
N ARG A 8 11.84 29.97 -8.61
CA ARG A 8 12.58 28.80 -8.08
C ARG A 8 11.78 28.12 -6.97
N PRO A 9 11.89 26.77 -6.83
CA PRO A 9 11.27 26.07 -5.72
C PRO A 9 11.85 26.58 -4.40
N SER A 10 11.01 26.61 -3.35
CA SER A 10 11.50 26.91 -2.00
C SER A 10 12.51 25.84 -1.54
N LEU A 11 13.34 26.15 -0.54
CA LEU A 11 14.30 25.19 0.01
C LEU A 11 13.58 23.92 0.55
N SER A 12 12.40 24.09 1.14
CA SER A 12 11.57 22.97 1.60
C SER A 12 11.04 22.12 0.45
N ASP A 13 10.63 22.74 -0.67
CA ASP A 13 10.18 21.98 -1.85
C ASP A 13 11.35 21.23 -2.49
N ALA A 14 12.52 21.87 -2.58
CA ALA A 14 13.72 21.21 -3.12
C ALA A 14 14.12 19.99 -2.25
N ALA A 15 14.10 20.13 -0.92
CA ALA A 15 14.34 19.01 0.00
C ALA A 15 13.31 17.90 -0.18
N GLY A 16 12.04 18.24 -0.28
CA GLY A 16 10.96 17.27 -0.52
C GLY A 16 11.10 16.52 -1.85
N MET A 17 11.44 17.24 -2.93
CA MET A 17 11.71 16.63 -4.23
C MET A 17 12.90 15.67 -4.19
N LEU A 18 13.99 16.04 -3.48
CA LEU A 18 15.14 15.16 -3.29
C LEU A 18 14.75 13.89 -2.53
N LEU A 19 14.02 14.01 -1.42
CA LEU A 19 13.55 12.85 -0.64
C LEU A 19 12.64 11.94 -1.48
N PHE A 20 11.73 12.52 -2.27
CA PHE A 20 10.89 11.75 -3.18
C PHE A 20 11.71 11.02 -4.26
N PHE A 21 12.69 11.70 -4.83
CA PHE A 21 13.60 11.10 -5.81
C PHE A 21 14.38 9.91 -5.21
N LEU A 22 14.93 10.07 -4.00
CA LEU A 22 15.62 8.99 -3.29
C LEU A 22 14.68 7.80 -3.03
N ALA A 23 13.44 8.05 -2.62
CA ALA A 23 12.43 7.01 -2.46
C ALA A 23 12.13 6.29 -3.78
N ALA A 24 12.01 7.02 -4.89
CA ALA A 24 11.81 6.42 -6.21
C ALA A 24 13.00 5.54 -6.63
N VAL A 25 14.24 5.98 -6.37
CA VAL A 25 15.45 5.18 -6.61
C VAL A 25 15.43 3.89 -5.77
N MET A 26 15.04 3.97 -4.49
CA MET A 26 14.91 2.78 -3.63
C MET A 26 13.85 1.81 -4.15
N ALA A 27 12.72 2.31 -4.65
CA ALA A 27 11.67 1.46 -5.24
C ALA A 27 12.17 0.77 -6.52
N VAL A 28 12.90 1.48 -7.39
CA VAL A 28 13.53 0.88 -8.57
C VAL A 28 14.57 -0.17 -8.17
N TYR A 29 15.38 0.10 -7.15
CA TYR A 29 16.33 -0.87 -6.62
C TYR A 29 15.62 -2.14 -6.11
N SER A 30 14.48 -2.00 -5.42
CA SER A 30 13.67 -3.15 -4.97
C SER A 30 13.24 -4.04 -6.14
N LEU A 31 12.93 -3.47 -7.33
CA LEU A 31 12.61 -4.27 -8.52
C LEU A 31 13.80 -5.13 -8.97
N THR A 32 15.03 -4.66 -8.84
CA THR A 32 16.23 -5.47 -9.18
C THR A 32 16.42 -6.64 -8.23
N LEU A 33 15.98 -6.51 -6.97
CA LEU A 33 16.05 -7.58 -5.98
C LEU A 33 15.09 -8.74 -6.26
N CYS A 34 14.04 -8.52 -7.08
CA CYS A 34 13.10 -9.59 -7.45
C CYS A 34 13.76 -10.78 -8.15
N THR A 35 14.91 -10.55 -8.81
CA THR A 35 15.65 -11.59 -9.55
C THR A 35 16.91 -12.07 -8.84
N SER A 36 17.30 -11.45 -7.73
CA SER A 36 18.61 -11.67 -7.07
C SER A 36 18.52 -12.21 -5.65
N THR A 37 17.31 -12.33 -5.09
CA THR A 37 17.11 -12.83 -3.72
C THR A 37 16.40 -14.17 -3.72
N ASP A 38 16.82 -15.08 -2.84
CA ASP A 38 16.12 -16.32 -2.58
C ASP A 38 14.82 -16.09 -1.81
N ILE A 39 14.00 -17.14 -1.73
CA ILE A 39 12.79 -17.17 -0.90
C ILE A 39 13.03 -18.03 0.34
N TRP A 40 12.40 -17.64 1.44
CA TRP A 40 12.49 -18.36 2.71
C TRP A 40 11.18 -19.10 3.05
N TYR A 41 11.15 -19.81 4.18
CA TYR A 41 10.09 -20.77 4.53
C TYR A 41 8.67 -20.20 4.38
N ASP A 42 8.41 -19.00 4.90
CA ASP A 42 7.07 -18.40 4.84
C ASP A 42 6.66 -17.97 3.42
N GLU A 43 7.63 -17.61 2.59
CA GLU A 43 7.38 -17.29 1.17
C GLU A 43 7.08 -18.56 0.38
N LEU A 44 7.80 -19.69 0.68
CA LEU A 44 7.49 -20.99 0.12
C LEU A 44 6.05 -21.42 0.45
N PHE A 45 5.60 -21.20 1.68
CA PHE A 45 4.21 -21.44 2.07
C PHE A 45 3.23 -20.65 1.22
N THR A 46 3.50 -19.34 1.01
CA THR A 46 2.68 -18.46 0.15
C THR A 46 2.61 -19.00 -1.27
N MET A 47 3.74 -19.40 -1.85
CA MET A 47 3.80 -19.95 -3.21
C MET A 47 3.03 -21.26 -3.30
N GLY A 48 3.20 -22.17 -2.33
CA GLY A 48 2.46 -23.43 -2.26
C GLY A 48 0.94 -23.25 -2.16
N LEU A 49 0.46 -22.22 -1.45
CA LEU A 49 -0.96 -21.87 -1.42
C LEU A 49 -1.44 -21.32 -2.79
N ALA A 50 -0.67 -20.45 -3.41
CA ALA A 50 -1.03 -19.83 -4.68
C ALA A 50 -1.14 -20.85 -5.84
N GLU A 51 -0.44 -21.98 -5.76
CA GLU A 51 -0.55 -23.09 -6.73
C GLU A 51 -1.86 -23.89 -6.59
N GLN A 52 -2.53 -23.85 -5.44
CA GLN A 52 -3.75 -24.64 -5.20
C GLN A 52 -4.94 -24.10 -6.01
N PRO A 53 -5.92 -24.95 -6.38
CA PRO A 53 -7.23 -24.47 -6.85
C PRO A 53 -7.87 -23.55 -5.82
N VAL A 54 -8.62 -22.53 -6.27
CA VAL A 54 -9.17 -21.47 -5.40
C VAL A 54 -9.92 -22.00 -4.19
N GLY A 55 -10.76 -23.04 -4.36
CA GLY A 55 -11.51 -23.63 -3.25
C GLY A 55 -10.60 -24.26 -2.18
N ARG A 56 -9.52 -24.93 -2.59
CA ARG A 56 -8.53 -25.49 -1.68
C ARG A 56 -7.65 -24.42 -1.02
N LEU A 57 -7.26 -23.41 -1.79
CA LEU A 57 -6.55 -22.23 -1.25
C LEU A 57 -7.35 -21.58 -0.11
N LEU A 58 -8.65 -21.33 -0.33
CA LEU A 58 -9.51 -20.73 0.68
C LEU A 58 -9.67 -21.62 1.92
N ALA A 59 -9.79 -22.94 1.74
CA ALA A 59 -9.88 -23.89 2.85
C ALA A 59 -8.58 -23.89 3.68
N LEU A 60 -7.41 -23.94 3.03
CA LEU A 60 -6.12 -23.90 3.71
C LEU A 60 -5.86 -22.54 4.38
N ALA A 61 -6.21 -21.43 3.72
CA ALA A 61 -6.07 -20.10 4.30
C ALA A 61 -7.00 -19.87 5.52
N ALA A 62 -8.12 -20.59 5.60
CA ALA A 62 -9.00 -20.54 6.78
C ALA A 62 -8.40 -21.24 8.01
N GLU A 63 -7.46 -22.14 7.81
CA GLU A 63 -6.68 -22.82 8.86
C GLU A 63 -5.37 -22.10 9.20
N ASP A 64 -4.97 -21.10 8.37
CA ASP A 64 -3.77 -20.30 8.55
C ASP A 64 -4.02 -19.06 9.43
N VAL A 65 -2.93 -18.47 9.89
CA VAL A 65 -2.92 -17.23 10.69
C VAL A 65 -3.07 -15.95 9.85
N HIS A 66 -3.27 -16.07 8.54
CA HIS A 66 -3.41 -14.92 7.64
C HIS A 66 -4.62 -15.05 6.72
N PRO A 67 -5.38 -13.94 6.50
CA PRO A 67 -6.51 -13.92 5.57
C PRO A 67 -6.10 -14.15 4.10
N PRO A 68 -7.03 -14.58 3.22
CA PRO A 68 -6.68 -15.15 1.91
C PRO A 68 -6.35 -14.15 0.80
N LEU A 69 -6.59 -12.84 0.97
CA LEU A 69 -6.56 -11.89 -0.14
C LEU A 69 -5.21 -11.85 -0.87
N TYR A 70 -4.11 -11.84 -0.12
CA TYR A 70 -2.78 -11.80 -0.72
C TYR A 70 -2.49 -13.04 -1.57
N TYR A 71 -2.81 -14.22 -1.07
CA TYR A 71 -2.63 -15.48 -1.80
C TYR A 71 -3.45 -15.52 -3.09
N LEU A 72 -4.67 -14.98 -3.06
CA LEU A 72 -5.52 -14.83 -4.25
C LEU A 72 -4.94 -13.84 -5.26
N ILE A 73 -4.33 -12.72 -4.80
CA ILE A 73 -3.66 -11.76 -5.68
C ILE A 73 -2.47 -12.43 -6.35
N VAL A 74 -1.60 -13.12 -5.60
CA VAL A 74 -0.43 -13.82 -6.15
C VAL A 74 -0.88 -14.84 -7.19
N LYS A 75 -1.85 -15.70 -6.86
CA LYS A 75 -2.41 -16.68 -7.79
C LYS A 75 -2.93 -16.03 -9.07
N ALA A 76 -3.85 -15.08 -8.96
CA ALA A 76 -4.51 -14.48 -10.11
C ALA A 76 -3.54 -13.75 -11.03
N VAL A 77 -2.57 -13.01 -10.47
CA VAL A 77 -1.58 -12.28 -11.28
C VAL A 77 -0.57 -13.24 -11.90
N THR A 78 -0.14 -14.29 -11.18
CA THR A 78 0.76 -15.31 -11.74
C THR A 78 0.09 -16.05 -12.91
N GLU A 79 -1.15 -16.49 -12.75
CA GLU A 79 -1.91 -17.13 -13.83
C GLU A 79 -2.09 -16.19 -15.03
N LEU A 80 -2.43 -14.93 -14.79
CA LEU A 80 -2.57 -13.92 -15.83
C LEU A 80 -1.26 -13.68 -16.59
N VAL A 81 -0.15 -13.53 -15.89
CA VAL A 81 1.18 -13.33 -16.52
C VAL A 81 1.59 -14.54 -17.33
N HIS A 82 1.35 -15.76 -16.83
CA HIS A 82 1.67 -16.99 -17.55
C HIS A 82 0.86 -17.19 -18.85
N LEU A 83 -0.30 -16.52 -19.01
CA LEU A 83 -1.00 -16.51 -20.30
C LEU A 83 -0.18 -15.80 -21.41
N PHE A 84 0.67 -14.84 -21.05
CA PHE A 84 1.47 -14.03 -21.99
C PHE A 84 2.95 -14.44 -21.99
N VAL A 85 3.46 -14.87 -20.86
CA VAL A 85 4.88 -15.24 -20.65
C VAL A 85 4.97 -16.54 -19.86
N PRO A 86 4.67 -17.71 -20.47
CA PRO A 86 4.57 -18.98 -19.75
C PRO A 86 5.84 -19.46 -19.03
N GLY A 87 7.02 -18.97 -19.47
CA GLY A 87 8.33 -19.39 -18.91
C GLY A 87 8.85 -18.48 -17.82
N LEU A 88 8.12 -17.43 -17.41
CA LEU A 88 8.58 -16.55 -16.35
C LEU A 88 8.43 -17.24 -14.98
N ASP A 89 9.50 -17.17 -14.17
CA ASP A 89 9.47 -17.75 -12.82
C ASP A 89 8.38 -17.12 -11.95
N ALA A 90 7.54 -17.97 -11.36
CA ALA A 90 6.44 -17.56 -10.49
C ALA A 90 6.94 -16.79 -9.25
N VAL A 91 8.13 -17.08 -8.74
CA VAL A 91 8.74 -16.38 -7.60
C VAL A 91 9.07 -14.93 -8.00
N ILE A 92 9.61 -14.70 -9.19
CA ILE A 92 9.90 -13.35 -9.71
C ILE A 92 8.59 -12.54 -9.83
N ILE A 93 7.53 -13.18 -10.34
CA ILE A 93 6.21 -12.55 -10.43
C ILE A 93 5.69 -12.18 -9.04
N ALA A 94 5.75 -13.11 -8.08
CA ALA A 94 5.27 -12.88 -6.71
C ALA A 94 6.03 -11.77 -5.99
N LYS A 95 7.36 -11.71 -6.16
CA LYS A 95 8.19 -10.61 -5.64
C LYS A 95 7.83 -9.28 -6.28
N ALA A 96 7.65 -9.22 -7.60
CA ALA A 96 7.21 -8.01 -8.28
C ALA A 96 5.83 -7.54 -7.78
N ILE A 97 4.90 -8.47 -7.51
CA ILE A 97 3.59 -8.18 -6.89
C ILE A 97 3.78 -7.54 -5.51
N SER A 98 4.78 -7.97 -4.73
CA SER A 98 5.06 -7.41 -3.41
C SER A 98 5.62 -5.98 -3.46
N VAL A 99 6.23 -5.56 -4.58
CA VAL A 99 6.68 -4.17 -4.79
C VAL A 99 5.52 -3.23 -5.18
N LEU A 100 4.47 -3.73 -5.82
CA LEU A 100 3.36 -2.91 -6.33
C LEU A 100 2.71 -1.99 -5.26
N PRO A 101 2.43 -2.42 -4.03
CA PRO A 101 1.86 -1.55 -2.99
C PRO A 101 2.74 -0.34 -2.68
N TYR A 102 4.06 -0.48 -2.69
CA TYR A 102 4.99 0.64 -2.49
C TYR A 102 4.97 1.61 -3.65
N LEU A 103 4.88 1.13 -4.89
CA LEU A 103 4.67 1.97 -6.07
C LEU A 103 3.32 2.71 -5.99
N GLY A 104 2.28 2.05 -5.51
CA GLY A 104 0.98 2.68 -5.24
C GLY A 104 1.08 3.80 -4.20
N LEU A 105 1.83 3.60 -3.11
CA LEU A 105 2.07 4.62 -2.08
C LEU A 105 2.92 5.79 -2.61
N LEU A 106 3.90 5.53 -3.47
CA LEU A 106 4.61 6.60 -4.20
C LEU A 106 3.66 7.40 -5.09
N GLY A 107 2.71 6.75 -5.76
CA GLY A 107 1.64 7.42 -6.51
C GLY A 107 0.77 8.33 -5.63
N TYR A 108 0.41 7.87 -4.43
CA TYR A 108 -0.28 8.71 -3.43
C TYR A 108 0.58 9.90 -2.99
N ALA A 109 1.88 9.70 -2.76
CA ALA A 109 2.81 10.79 -2.45
C ALA A 109 2.87 11.81 -3.58
N ALA A 110 3.09 11.36 -4.82
CA ALA A 110 3.30 12.19 -6.00
C ALA A 110 2.08 13.02 -6.40
N VAL A 111 0.86 12.55 -6.12
CA VAL A 111 -0.36 13.20 -6.60
C VAL A 111 -1.18 13.77 -5.45
N PRO A 112 -1.94 13.01 -4.64
CA PRO A 112 -2.82 13.59 -3.64
C PRO A 112 -2.06 14.27 -2.48
N VAL A 113 -1.00 13.66 -1.94
CA VAL A 113 -0.25 14.24 -0.81
C VAL A 113 0.47 15.51 -1.26
N ARG A 114 1.18 15.46 -2.39
CA ARG A 114 1.87 16.64 -2.94
C ARG A 114 0.91 17.80 -3.23
N LYS A 115 -0.21 17.50 -3.90
CA LYS A 115 -1.19 18.56 -4.26
C LYS A 115 -1.80 19.22 -3.02
N ARG A 116 -1.93 18.47 -1.93
CA ARG A 116 -2.57 18.92 -0.70
C ARG A 116 -1.61 19.60 0.28
N ASP A 117 -0.45 18.98 0.48
CA ASP A 117 0.45 19.29 1.59
C ASP A 117 1.86 19.71 1.11
N GLY A 118 2.08 19.79 -0.21
CA GLY A 118 3.34 20.23 -0.83
C GLY A 118 4.40 19.13 -0.96
N TRP A 119 5.53 19.51 -1.57
CA TRP A 119 6.61 18.58 -1.87
C TRP A 119 7.32 18.03 -0.62
N LEU A 120 7.47 18.84 0.44
CA LEU A 120 8.14 18.40 1.65
C LEU A 120 7.38 17.23 2.29
N CYS A 121 6.07 17.35 2.45
CA CYS A 121 5.24 16.28 3.00
C CYS A 121 5.23 15.04 2.11
N ALA A 122 5.13 15.22 0.78
CA ALA A 122 5.16 14.11 -0.17
C ALA A 122 6.50 13.36 -0.14
N GLY A 123 7.62 14.10 -0.10
CA GLY A 123 8.96 13.53 -0.03
C GLY A 123 9.22 12.79 1.28
N LEU A 124 8.85 13.37 2.41
CA LEU A 124 8.96 12.73 3.72
C LEU A 124 8.11 11.44 3.79
N PHE A 125 6.86 11.52 3.34
CA PHE A 125 5.98 10.35 3.30
C PHE A 125 6.58 9.21 2.46
N ALA A 126 7.02 9.50 1.24
CA ALA A 126 7.61 8.50 0.34
C ALA A 126 8.92 7.93 0.90
N PHE A 127 9.81 8.80 1.39
CA PHE A 127 11.11 8.41 1.90
C PHE A 127 11.00 7.55 3.17
N CYS A 128 10.15 7.95 4.12
CA CYS A 128 9.95 7.17 5.34
C CYS A 128 9.44 5.75 5.05
N LEU A 129 8.55 5.59 4.06
CA LEU A 129 8.01 4.27 3.68
C LEU A 129 9.08 3.31 3.14
N LEU A 130 10.11 3.81 2.48
CA LEU A 130 11.12 2.98 1.82
C LEU A 130 12.45 2.93 2.56
N SER A 131 12.75 3.91 3.43
CA SER A 131 14.00 3.99 4.18
C SER A 131 13.95 3.36 5.56
N MET A 132 12.77 3.05 6.10
CA MET A 132 12.66 2.35 7.39
C MET A 132 13.27 0.95 7.26
N PRO A 133 14.25 0.56 8.12
CA PRO A 133 14.99 -0.68 7.95
C PRO A 133 14.13 -1.94 7.83
N GLN A 134 13.08 -2.04 8.61
CA GLN A 134 12.15 -3.18 8.55
C GLN A 134 11.30 -3.16 7.27
N LEU A 135 10.81 -1.99 6.86
CA LEU A 135 9.96 -1.86 5.66
C LEU A 135 10.73 -2.10 4.38
N SER A 136 12.01 -1.70 4.29
CA SER A 136 12.83 -1.95 3.12
C SER A 136 13.04 -3.45 2.84
N ASN A 137 13.12 -4.28 3.88
CA ASN A 137 13.22 -5.72 3.74
C ASN A 137 11.92 -6.35 3.20
N TYR A 138 10.76 -5.77 3.53
CA TYR A 138 9.46 -6.27 3.09
C TYR A 138 9.08 -5.87 1.67
N THR A 139 9.85 -5.05 0.97
CA THR A 139 9.48 -4.58 -0.39
C THR A 139 9.41 -5.72 -1.40
N THR A 140 10.26 -6.74 -1.28
CA THR A 140 10.31 -7.89 -2.18
C THR A 140 9.85 -9.18 -1.53
N GLU A 141 9.54 -9.16 -0.24
CA GLU A 141 9.11 -10.34 0.48
C GLU A 141 7.72 -10.80 -0.02
N VAL A 142 7.62 -12.08 -0.39
CA VAL A 142 6.37 -12.67 -0.90
C VAL A 142 5.39 -12.93 0.26
N ARG A 143 5.03 -11.82 0.93
CA ARG A 143 4.12 -11.77 2.08
C ARG A 143 3.18 -10.58 1.98
N MET A 144 2.09 -10.66 2.71
CA MET A 144 0.99 -9.69 2.67
C MET A 144 1.30 -8.30 3.27
N TYR A 145 2.46 -8.09 3.90
CA TYR A 145 2.75 -6.91 4.72
C TYR A 145 2.71 -5.59 3.92
N GLY A 146 3.31 -5.57 2.73
CA GLY A 146 3.28 -4.38 1.86
C GLY A 146 1.86 -4.02 1.43
N TRP A 147 1.03 -5.01 1.09
CA TRP A 147 -0.37 -4.81 0.72
C TRP A 147 -1.21 -4.35 1.91
N ALA A 148 -1.02 -4.93 3.10
CA ALA A 148 -1.68 -4.50 4.32
C ALA A 148 -1.36 -3.04 4.65
N LEU A 149 -0.07 -2.65 4.56
CA LEU A 149 0.38 -1.27 4.72
C LEU A 149 -0.28 -0.33 3.70
N PHE A 150 -0.30 -0.73 2.43
CA PHE A 150 -0.93 0.05 1.35
C PHE A 150 -2.41 0.29 1.63
N PHE A 151 -3.17 -0.76 1.93
CA PHE A 151 -4.61 -0.65 2.13
C PHE A 151 -4.96 0.20 3.36
N VAL A 152 -4.28 0.01 4.48
CA VAL A 152 -4.50 0.83 5.69
C VAL A 152 -4.15 2.29 5.42
N THR A 153 -3.01 2.56 4.77
CA THR A 153 -2.56 3.92 4.47
C THR A 153 -3.49 4.60 3.46
N ALA A 154 -3.89 3.89 2.40
CA ALA A 154 -4.84 4.42 1.42
C ALA A 154 -6.20 4.75 2.07
N ALA A 155 -6.74 3.85 2.91
CA ALA A 155 -7.94 4.13 3.69
C ALA A 155 -7.78 5.40 4.55
N PHE A 156 -6.68 5.51 5.29
CA PHE A 156 -6.39 6.69 6.12
C PHE A 156 -6.35 7.99 5.31
N LEU A 157 -5.72 7.99 4.14
CA LEU A 157 -5.63 9.19 3.29
C LEU A 157 -7.01 9.65 2.81
N HIS A 158 -7.97 8.72 2.64
CA HIS A 158 -9.34 9.07 2.27
C HIS A 158 -10.18 9.65 3.41
N VAL A 159 -9.84 9.41 4.70
CA VAL A 159 -10.57 9.98 5.85
C VAL A 159 -10.67 11.50 5.75
N ARG A 160 -9.54 12.18 5.48
CA ARG A 160 -9.53 13.65 5.37
C ARG A 160 -10.40 14.13 4.20
N GLU A 161 -10.35 13.47 3.07
CA GLU A 161 -11.14 13.81 1.88
C GLU A 161 -12.66 13.64 2.14
N ILE A 162 -13.04 12.61 2.91
CA ILE A 162 -14.43 12.43 3.36
C ILE A 162 -14.86 13.62 4.22
N LEU A 163 -14.02 14.05 5.18
CA LEU A 163 -14.34 15.14 6.10
C LEU A 163 -14.45 16.50 5.39
N ILE A 164 -13.68 16.72 4.30
CA ILE A 164 -13.65 17.97 3.55
C ILE A 164 -14.73 18.00 2.46
N SER A 165 -14.74 17.00 1.58
CA SER A 165 -15.56 17.00 0.35
C SER A 165 -16.84 16.20 0.47
N GLY A 166 -16.87 15.18 1.32
CA GLY A 166 -18.01 14.25 1.46
C GLY A 166 -18.32 13.42 0.20
N LYS A 167 -17.48 13.46 -0.84
CA LYS A 167 -17.72 12.79 -2.12
C LYS A 167 -17.86 11.29 -1.95
N ARG A 168 -18.86 10.68 -2.62
CA ARG A 168 -19.12 9.23 -2.58
C ARG A 168 -17.92 8.37 -2.98
N LEU A 169 -17.07 8.88 -3.89
CA LEU A 169 -15.85 8.17 -4.31
C LEU A 169 -14.90 7.92 -3.13
N HIS A 170 -14.68 8.93 -2.26
CA HIS A 170 -13.79 8.76 -1.10
C HIS A 170 -14.38 7.81 -0.06
N TRP A 171 -15.70 7.80 0.10
CA TRP A 171 -16.40 6.81 0.93
C TRP A 171 -16.22 5.39 0.39
N ALA A 172 -16.45 5.21 -0.93
CA ALA A 172 -16.28 3.91 -1.57
C ALA A 172 -14.84 3.40 -1.47
N ALA A 173 -13.85 4.28 -1.73
CA ALA A 173 -12.44 3.95 -1.60
C ALA A 173 -12.06 3.60 -0.15
N PHE A 174 -12.54 4.37 0.84
CA PHE A 174 -12.29 4.12 2.26
C PHE A 174 -12.80 2.74 2.69
N TRP A 175 -14.05 2.40 2.32
CA TRP A 175 -14.61 1.09 2.61
C TRP A 175 -13.89 -0.03 1.88
N PHE A 176 -13.60 0.14 0.60
CA PHE A 176 -12.90 -0.84 -0.20
C PHE A 176 -11.51 -1.16 0.38
N TYR A 177 -10.70 -0.14 0.64
CA TYR A 177 -9.38 -0.35 1.22
C TYR A 177 -9.43 -0.92 2.64
N GLY A 178 -10.40 -0.53 3.45
CA GLY A 178 -10.58 -1.11 4.79
C GLY A 178 -10.95 -2.59 4.75
N VAL A 179 -11.81 -3.01 3.82
CA VAL A 179 -12.13 -4.43 3.59
C VAL A 179 -10.89 -5.18 3.08
N CYS A 180 -10.17 -4.64 2.09
CA CYS A 180 -8.94 -5.25 1.60
C CYS A 180 -7.88 -5.38 2.70
N ALA A 181 -7.74 -4.39 3.57
CA ALA A 181 -6.84 -4.46 4.73
C ALA A 181 -7.21 -5.63 5.66
N ALA A 182 -8.50 -5.77 5.99
CA ALA A 182 -8.99 -6.83 6.86
C ALA A 182 -8.77 -8.23 6.26
N TYR A 183 -8.92 -8.37 4.93
CA TYR A 183 -8.68 -9.63 4.23
C TYR A 183 -7.21 -9.89 3.87
N SER A 184 -6.30 -8.94 4.16
CA SER A 184 -4.86 -9.11 3.98
C SER A 184 -4.14 -9.52 5.25
N HIS A 185 -4.48 -8.94 6.41
CA HIS A 185 -3.78 -9.20 7.66
C HIS A 185 -4.64 -8.85 8.87
N TYR A 186 -4.64 -9.68 9.93
CA TYR A 186 -5.48 -9.42 11.12
C TYR A 186 -5.15 -8.12 11.84
N PHE A 187 -3.88 -7.72 11.95
CA PHE A 187 -3.53 -6.41 12.51
C PHE A 187 -3.99 -5.25 11.62
N ALA A 188 -4.01 -5.44 10.30
CA ALA A 188 -4.59 -4.46 9.39
C ALA A 188 -6.11 -4.38 9.53
N ALA A 189 -6.80 -5.49 9.85
CA ALA A 189 -8.21 -5.49 10.21
C ALA A 189 -8.49 -4.62 11.44
N VAL A 190 -7.69 -4.80 12.50
CA VAL A 190 -7.79 -3.96 13.72
C VAL A 190 -7.55 -2.49 13.38
N SER A 191 -6.54 -2.19 12.57
CA SER A 191 -6.26 -0.82 12.11
C SER A 191 -7.42 -0.22 11.32
N ALA A 192 -8.05 -1.00 10.43
CA ALA A 192 -9.24 -0.57 9.69
C ALA A 192 -10.42 -0.27 10.61
N VAL A 193 -10.69 -1.13 11.62
CA VAL A 193 -11.74 -0.89 12.64
C VAL A 193 -11.46 0.39 13.40
N CYS A 194 -10.21 0.63 13.81
CA CYS A 194 -9.81 1.88 14.48
C CYS A 194 -10.05 3.10 13.59
N LEU A 195 -9.75 3.01 12.29
CA LEU A 195 -10.01 4.10 11.34
C LEU A 195 -11.52 4.37 11.18
N TYR A 196 -12.35 3.32 11.12
CA TYR A 196 -13.81 3.45 11.03
C TYR A 196 -14.37 4.09 12.29
N ALA A 197 -13.93 3.66 13.47
CA ALA A 197 -14.33 4.26 14.74
C ALA A 197 -13.90 5.73 14.84
N ALA A 198 -12.65 6.04 14.48
CA ALA A 198 -12.15 7.41 14.47
C ALA A 198 -12.95 8.32 13.53
N LEU A 199 -13.25 7.86 12.31
CA LEU A 199 -14.08 8.63 11.37
C LEU A 199 -15.49 8.85 11.92
N ALA A 200 -16.13 7.83 12.49
CA ALA A 200 -17.45 7.95 13.09
C ALA A 200 -17.48 8.99 14.23
N LEU A 201 -16.47 8.95 15.12
CA LEU A 201 -16.31 9.92 16.22
C LEU A 201 -16.09 11.35 15.69
N LEU A 202 -15.25 11.53 14.65
CA LEU A 202 -15.01 12.84 14.04
C LEU A 202 -16.27 13.41 13.40
N LEU A 203 -17.05 12.58 12.72
CA LEU A 203 -18.33 13.00 12.11
C LEU A 203 -19.37 13.36 13.17
N TRP A 204 -19.50 12.54 14.22
CA TRP A 204 -20.40 12.83 15.35
C TRP A 204 -20.04 14.15 16.03
N TRP A 205 -18.75 14.37 16.32
CA TRP A 205 -18.27 15.63 16.90
C TRP A 205 -18.53 16.85 16.01
N LYS A 206 -18.32 16.70 14.69
CA LYS A 206 -18.61 17.75 13.70
C LYS A 206 -20.10 18.10 13.64
N GLN A 207 -20.98 17.09 13.75
CA GLN A 207 -22.44 17.31 13.83
C GLN A 207 -22.84 18.05 15.10
N LYS A 208 -22.32 17.62 16.26
CA LYS A 208 -22.59 18.27 17.55
C LYS A 208 -22.21 19.75 17.56
N LYS A 209 -21.07 20.11 16.95
CA LYS A 209 -20.64 21.53 16.84
C LYS A 209 -21.50 22.37 15.89
N ARG A 210 -22.24 21.76 14.99
CA ARG A 210 -23.12 22.49 14.04
C ARG A 210 -24.54 22.67 14.54
N GLY A 211 -24.97 21.86 15.51
CA GLY A 211 -26.32 21.88 16.05
C GLY A 211 -26.46 22.61 17.40
N GLY A 212 -25.38 23.09 17.99
CA GLY A 212 -25.36 24.00 19.14
C GLY A 212 -24.87 25.38 18.73
#